data_2ba371c7ae803915950c8abbbe40beb5
#
_entry.id   2ba371c7ae803915950c8abbbe40beb5
#
_cell.length_a   1.000
_cell.length_b   1.000
_cell.length_c   1.000
_cell.angle_alpha   90.00
_cell.angle_beta   90.00
_cell.angle_gamma   90.00
#
_symmetry.space_group_name_H-M   'P 1'
#
loop_
_entity.id
_entity.type
_entity.pdbx_description
1 polymer ?
#
loop_
_entity_poly.entity_id
_entity_poly.type
_entity_poly.pdbx_seq_one_letter_code
_entity_poly.pdbx_strand_id
1 'polypeptide(L)'
;IAYFKEKNEPYKVELIEDLPEDAEISFYSQGDWTDLCAGPHLMSVKPVKAFKLLSSSSAYWRGSEKNAMLTRIYGTAYATKDELKEHLEQMEEAKKRDHNKLGREMKIFTTVDVIGQGLPLIMPNGVIMMQELQRWIEDEETKRGYVRTKTPLMAKSDLYKISGHWDHYKDGMFVLGDEETDKEVFALRPMTCPFQYYVYKAEQHSYRDLPLRYGETSTLFRNEDSGEMHGLTRVRQFTISEGHLIVRPDQMVKEFKDCIALAQYCLQVLGVEEDVTYHLSKWDPNNREKYIGDAEVWNQTEAHIRQMLEELNIPFTEDVGEAAFYGPKVDINAKNVYGKEDTMITIQWDALLAEQFDMYYIDENGEKQRPYIIHRTSMGCYERTLAWLIEKYAGMFPTWLCPEQVRVIPISEKFNAYADKVEAQMKEEGIRCSVDRRSEKMGYKIREARLERVPYMLVVGAKEEEEGKVSVRSRYLGDEGIKDLGDFMSAIKEEIKNKTIRKIEVQEEKK
;
A
#
# COMPACT_ATOMS: atom_id res chain seq x y z
N ILE A 1 6.28 28.61 32.10
CA ILE A 1 4.86 28.79 32.47
C ILE A 1 4.55 30.26 32.71
N ALA A 2 5.25 30.98 33.66
CA ALA A 2 4.94 32.36 33.99
C ALA A 2 4.97 33.30 32.77
N TYR A 3 5.97 33.18 31.91
CA TYR A 3 6.10 33.96 30.69
C TYR A 3 4.89 33.81 29.76
N PHE A 4 4.43 32.58 29.52
CA PHE A 4 3.27 32.35 28.64
C PHE A 4 1.93 32.69 29.27
N LYS A 5 1.81 32.62 30.61
CA LYS A 5 0.65 33.16 31.34
C LYS A 5 0.55 34.68 31.20
N GLU A 6 1.67 35.40 31.28
CA GLU A 6 1.73 36.86 31.07
C GLU A 6 1.36 37.23 29.64
N LYS A 7 1.76 36.42 28.64
CA LYS A 7 1.46 36.61 27.21
C LYS A 7 0.03 36.13 26.82
N ASN A 8 -0.73 35.59 27.76
CA ASN A 8 -2.06 35.02 27.51
C ASN A 8 -2.06 33.90 26.46
N GLU A 9 -1.07 33.00 26.55
CA GLU A 9 -0.88 31.83 25.64
C GLU A 9 -1.25 30.52 26.37
N PRO A 10 -2.56 30.24 26.60
CA PRO A 10 -2.98 29.14 27.46
C PRO A 10 -2.58 27.76 26.90
N TYR A 11 -2.58 27.60 25.61
CA TYR A 11 -2.20 26.33 24.97
C TYR A 11 -0.72 25.96 25.19
N LYS A 12 0.17 26.96 25.26
CA LYS A 12 1.59 26.73 25.53
C LYS A 12 1.83 26.41 27.00
N VAL A 13 1.03 27.00 27.90
CA VAL A 13 1.03 26.64 29.32
C VAL A 13 0.62 25.18 29.49
N GLU A 14 -0.48 24.77 28.86
CA GLU A 14 -0.97 23.38 28.87
C GLU A 14 0.07 22.38 28.31
N LEU A 15 0.73 22.74 27.19
CA LEU A 15 1.79 21.88 26.61
C LEU A 15 2.97 21.70 27.57
N ILE A 16 3.36 22.73 28.30
CA ILE A 16 4.47 22.64 29.27
C ILE A 16 4.06 21.84 30.52
N GLU A 17 2.82 22.03 30.99
CA GLU A 17 2.31 21.32 32.16
C GLU A 17 2.15 19.81 31.91
N ASP A 18 2.01 19.38 30.65
CA ASP A 18 1.91 17.97 30.26
C ASP A 18 3.27 17.30 30.01
N LEU A 19 4.37 18.05 29.98
CA LEU A 19 5.69 17.46 29.82
C LEU A 19 6.13 16.73 31.09
N PRO A 20 6.92 15.64 30.97
CA PRO A 20 7.57 15.02 32.12
C PRO A 20 8.37 16.02 32.94
N GLU A 21 8.49 15.82 34.26
CA GLU A 21 9.20 16.73 35.16
C GLU A 21 10.68 16.97 34.81
N ASP A 22 11.31 15.97 34.13
CA ASP A 22 12.70 16.00 33.70
C ASP A 22 12.86 16.46 32.24
N ALA A 23 11.79 16.86 31.54
CA ALA A 23 11.85 17.32 30.16
C ALA A 23 12.64 18.62 30.03
N GLU A 24 13.57 18.67 29.09
CA GLU A 24 14.28 19.88 28.70
C GLU A 24 13.35 20.81 27.91
N ILE A 25 13.12 22.00 28.41
CA ILE A 25 12.26 23.00 27.79
C ILE A 25 13.11 24.08 27.13
N SER A 26 12.97 24.18 25.80
CA SER A 26 13.71 25.17 25.01
C SER A 26 12.81 26.27 24.43
N PHE A 27 13.40 27.45 24.23
CA PHE A 27 12.75 28.62 23.68
C PHE A 27 13.56 29.11 22.47
N TYR A 28 12.83 29.61 21.48
CA TYR A 28 13.41 30.28 20.33
C TYR A 28 12.90 31.72 20.25
N SER A 29 13.82 32.67 20.09
CA SER A 29 13.51 34.09 20.02
C SER A 29 13.97 34.69 18.70
N GLN A 30 13.13 35.53 18.11
CA GLN A 30 13.44 36.28 16.91
C GLN A 30 12.94 37.72 17.05
N GLY A 31 13.86 38.67 17.27
CA GLY A 31 13.49 40.02 17.67
C GLY A 31 12.73 40.01 19.00
N ASP A 32 11.54 40.60 19.00
CA ASP A 32 10.67 40.69 20.19
C ASP A 32 9.74 39.50 20.33
N TRP A 33 9.79 38.53 19.41
CA TRP A 33 8.97 37.33 19.44
C TRP A 33 9.73 36.15 20.03
N THR A 34 9.10 35.45 20.96
CA THR A 34 9.64 34.25 21.60
C THR A 34 8.59 33.19 21.69
N ASP A 35 8.97 31.95 21.36
CA ASP A 35 8.09 30.81 21.40
C ASP A 35 8.72 29.56 22.00
N LEU A 36 7.86 28.65 22.48
CA LEU A 36 8.21 27.31 22.90
C LEU A 36 8.48 26.45 21.68
N CYS A 37 9.65 25.84 21.57
CA CYS A 37 9.96 24.93 20.49
C CYS A 37 11.13 24.02 20.86
N ALA A 38 11.01 22.72 20.50
CA ALA A 38 12.09 21.75 20.68
C ALA A 38 13.21 21.87 19.63
N GLY A 39 13.01 22.66 18.57
CA GLY A 39 13.97 22.79 17.46
C GLY A 39 13.93 21.62 16.46
N PRO A 40 14.92 21.51 15.57
CA PRO A 40 15.95 22.52 15.30
C PRO A 40 15.41 23.77 14.60
N HIS A 41 16.13 24.87 14.73
CA HIS A 41 15.83 26.15 14.06
C HIS A 41 17.01 26.66 13.25
N LEU A 42 16.72 27.43 12.20
CA LEU A 42 17.75 28.18 11.50
C LEU A 42 18.33 29.27 12.42
N MET A 43 19.66 29.39 12.47
CA MET A 43 20.36 30.43 13.24
C MET A 43 20.08 31.84 12.70
N SER A 44 19.62 31.95 11.48
CA SER A 44 19.24 33.20 10.83
C SER A 44 18.22 32.93 9.74
N VAL A 45 17.26 33.83 9.55
CA VAL A 45 16.29 33.78 8.45
C VAL A 45 16.86 34.28 7.11
N LYS A 46 18.10 34.78 7.09
CA LYS A 46 18.74 35.27 5.84
C LYS A 46 18.78 34.27 4.68
N PRO A 47 18.94 32.96 4.89
CA PRO A 47 18.87 31.99 3.82
C PRO A 47 17.47 31.85 3.18
N VAL A 48 16.41 32.17 3.92
CA VAL A 48 15.03 32.09 3.40
C VAL A 48 14.73 33.31 2.53
N LYS A 49 14.82 33.13 1.21
CA LYS A 49 14.58 34.22 0.25
C LYS A 49 13.26 34.14 -0.47
N ALA A 50 12.60 33.00 -0.40
CA ALA A 50 11.31 32.76 -1.02
C ALA A 50 10.40 31.96 -0.08
N PHE A 51 9.18 32.43 0.13
CA PHE A 51 8.17 31.71 0.89
C PHE A 51 6.79 31.90 0.28
N LYS A 52 5.87 30.98 0.58
CA LYS A 52 4.47 31.07 0.18
C LYS A 52 3.57 30.49 1.27
N LEU A 53 2.51 31.20 1.59
CA LEU A 53 1.39 30.65 2.35
C LEU A 53 0.53 29.83 1.39
N LEU A 54 0.26 28.58 1.75
CA LEU A 54 -0.39 27.60 0.87
C LEU A 54 -1.88 27.51 1.13
N SER A 55 -2.27 27.37 2.40
CA SER A 55 -3.66 27.22 2.81
C SER A 55 -3.87 27.56 4.28
N SER A 56 -5.12 27.76 4.66
CA SER A 56 -5.56 27.76 6.05
C SER A 56 -6.72 26.80 6.23
N SER A 57 -6.78 26.12 7.36
CA SER A 57 -7.86 25.19 7.71
C SER A 57 -8.17 25.24 9.20
N SER A 58 -9.37 24.84 9.57
CA SER A 58 -9.73 24.61 10.96
C SER A 58 -9.08 23.32 11.47
N ALA A 59 -8.65 23.33 12.72
CA ALA A 59 -8.11 22.17 13.42
C ALA A 59 -8.49 22.22 14.90
N TYR A 60 -9.04 21.15 15.42
CA TYR A 60 -9.33 21.08 16.86
C TYR A 60 -8.02 20.91 17.66
N TRP A 61 -7.95 21.60 18.80
CA TRP A 61 -6.84 21.43 19.71
C TRP A 61 -6.69 19.96 20.11
N ARG A 62 -5.48 19.41 19.98
CA ARG A 62 -5.17 17.99 20.22
C ARG A 62 -6.04 17.00 19.43
N GLY A 63 -6.55 17.40 18.28
CA GLY A 63 -7.31 16.53 17.39
C GLY A 63 -8.71 16.14 17.88
N SER A 64 -9.15 16.63 19.04
CA SER A 64 -10.46 16.29 19.60
C SER A 64 -11.51 17.37 19.29
N GLU A 65 -12.64 16.97 18.72
CA GLU A 65 -13.79 17.85 18.45
C GLU A 65 -14.42 18.48 19.71
N LYS A 66 -14.10 17.95 20.88
CA LYS A 66 -14.52 18.49 22.19
C LYS A 66 -13.71 19.71 22.61
N ASN A 67 -12.55 19.92 21.98
CA ASN A 67 -11.63 20.99 22.29
C ASN A 67 -11.86 22.21 21.39
N ALA A 68 -11.20 23.31 21.71
CA ALA A 68 -11.29 24.55 20.95
C ALA A 68 -10.83 24.35 19.50
N MET A 69 -11.55 24.97 18.57
CA MET A 69 -11.17 24.98 17.15
C MET A 69 -10.18 26.12 16.90
N LEU A 70 -9.01 25.76 16.40
CA LEU A 70 -7.93 26.67 16.02
C LEU A 70 -7.84 26.81 14.50
N THR A 71 -7.15 27.85 14.03
CA THR A 71 -6.81 28.02 12.62
C THR A 71 -5.38 27.54 12.38
N ARG A 72 -5.22 26.54 11.52
CA ARG A 72 -3.92 26.02 11.08
C ARG A 72 -3.56 26.66 9.75
N ILE A 73 -2.40 27.31 9.70
CA ILE A 73 -1.86 27.95 8.49
C ILE A 73 -0.69 27.12 7.98
N TYR A 74 -0.76 26.72 6.71
CA TYR A 74 0.29 26.00 6.01
C TYR A 74 1.10 26.95 5.13
N GLY A 75 2.40 26.81 5.16
CA GLY A 75 3.32 27.56 4.30
C GLY A 75 4.57 26.75 3.99
N THR A 76 5.32 27.20 3.01
CA THR A 76 6.62 26.62 2.64
C THR A 76 7.63 27.72 2.37
N ALA A 77 8.92 27.43 2.56
CA ALA A 77 10.01 28.38 2.39
C ALA A 77 11.24 27.70 1.79
N TYR A 78 11.94 28.45 0.92
CA TYR A 78 13.10 27.98 0.16
C TYR A 78 14.21 29.01 0.13
N ALA A 79 15.45 28.55 -0.14
CA ALA A 79 16.61 29.43 -0.29
C ALA A 79 16.53 30.29 -1.55
N THR A 80 15.86 29.83 -2.60
CA THR A 80 15.72 30.54 -3.86
C THR A 80 14.27 30.56 -4.36
N LYS A 81 13.96 31.50 -5.26
CA LYS A 81 12.64 31.56 -5.91
C LYS A 81 12.43 30.40 -6.90
N ASP A 82 13.50 29.90 -7.50
CA ASP A 82 13.44 28.80 -8.47
C ASP A 82 13.09 27.48 -7.75
N GLU A 83 13.71 27.19 -6.61
CA GLU A 83 13.34 26.04 -5.77
C GLU A 83 11.88 26.10 -5.30
N LEU A 84 11.42 27.29 -4.88
CA LEU A 84 10.01 27.46 -4.51
C LEU A 84 9.08 27.21 -5.70
N LYS A 85 9.44 27.72 -6.89
CA LYS A 85 8.65 27.52 -8.11
C LYS A 85 8.57 26.03 -8.47
N GLU A 86 9.71 25.35 -8.50
CA GLU A 86 9.77 23.90 -8.75
C GLU A 86 8.90 23.11 -7.77
N HIS A 87 9.01 23.40 -6.48
CA HIS A 87 8.16 22.74 -5.46
C HIS A 87 6.67 22.98 -5.70
N LEU A 88 6.28 24.22 -6.07
CA LEU A 88 4.87 24.51 -6.34
C LEU A 88 4.36 23.79 -7.60
N GLU A 89 5.20 23.69 -8.64
CA GLU A 89 4.88 22.93 -9.85
C GLU A 89 4.73 21.41 -9.52
N GLN A 90 5.62 20.85 -8.69
CA GLN A 90 5.51 19.48 -8.20
C GLN A 90 4.23 19.25 -7.40
N MET A 91 3.88 20.19 -6.50
CA MET A 91 2.62 20.09 -5.73
C MET A 91 1.38 20.13 -6.62
N GLU A 92 1.36 20.99 -7.64
CA GLU A 92 0.24 21.06 -8.59
C GLU A 92 0.14 19.77 -9.43
N GLU A 93 1.27 19.19 -9.82
CA GLU A 93 1.29 17.92 -10.53
C GLU A 93 0.83 16.76 -9.61
N ALA A 94 1.28 16.76 -8.35
CA ALA A 94 0.83 15.79 -7.34
C ALA A 94 -0.70 15.82 -7.16
N LYS A 95 -1.30 17.01 -7.06
CA LYS A 95 -2.77 17.17 -6.97
C LYS A 95 -3.53 16.58 -8.15
N LYS A 96 -2.94 16.63 -9.36
CA LYS A 96 -3.55 16.01 -10.56
C LYS A 96 -3.54 14.49 -10.49
N ARG A 97 -2.53 13.93 -9.83
CA ARG A 97 -2.32 12.48 -9.69
C ARG A 97 -2.90 11.89 -8.42
N ASP A 98 -3.36 12.70 -7.49
CA ASP A 98 -3.90 12.28 -6.19
C ASP A 98 -4.94 11.15 -6.35
N HIS A 99 -4.69 10.03 -5.67
CA HIS A 99 -5.53 8.84 -5.79
C HIS A 99 -6.97 9.05 -5.29
N ASN A 100 -7.19 9.99 -4.36
CA ASN A 100 -8.55 10.32 -3.90
C ASN A 100 -9.36 10.98 -5.01
N LYS A 101 -8.73 11.86 -5.79
CA LYS A 101 -9.37 12.52 -6.93
C LYS A 101 -9.58 11.53 -8.07
N LEU A 102 -8.50 10.94 -8.57
CA LEU A 102 -8.55 10.03 -9.72
C LEU A 102 -9.37 8.77 -9.43
N GLY A 103 -9.26 8.21 -8.23
CA GLY A 103 -10.01 7.03 -7.83
C GLY A 103 -11.53 7.24 -7.87
N ARG A 104 -12.00 8.43 -7.45
CA ARG A 104 -13.43 8.80 -7.54
C ARG A 104 -13.85 9.07 -8.99
N GLU A 105 -13.05 9.84 -9.76
CA GLU A 105 -13.33 10.14 -11.16
C GLU A 105 -13.42 8.85 -12.00
N MET A 106 -12.53 7.92 -11.77
CA MET A 106 -12.46 6.62 -12.45
C MET A 106 -13.41 5.56 -11.87
N LYS A 107 -14.21 5.91 -10.85
CA LYS A 107 -15.14 4.99 -10.18
C LYS A 107 -14.43 3.74 -9.62
N ILE A 108 -13.25 3.92 -9.04
CA ILE A 108 -12.47 2.86 -8.40
C ILE A 108 -12.93 2.68 -6.96
N PHE A 109 -13.10 3.76 -6.21
CA PHE A 109 -13.62 3.74 -4.85
C PHE A 109 -14.36 5.04 -4.51
N THR A 110 -15.10 5.01 -3.42
CA THR A 110 -15.72 6.19 -2.80
C THR A 110 -15.79 6.03 -1.29
N THR A 111 -16.10 7.10 -0.57
CA THR A 111 -16.31 7.11 0.87
C THR A 111 -17.68 7.70 1.17
N VAL A 112 -18.36 7.19 2.20
CA VAL A 112 -19.70 7.65 2.61
C VAL A 112 -19.72 7.80 4.13
N ASP A 113 -20.11 8.96 4.62
CA ASP A 113 -20.05 9.32 6.04
C ASP A 113 -20.83 8.35 6.95
N VAL A 114 -22.01 7.88 6.50
CA VAL A 114 -22.83 6.94 7.27
C VAL A 114 -22.16 5.56 7.45
N ILE A 115 -21.21 5.20 6.59
CA ILE A 115 -20.44 3.95 6.73
C ILE A 115 -19.28 4.16 7.71
N GLY A 116 -18.68 5.33 7.67
CA GLY A 116 -17.61 5.71 8.58
C GLY A 116 -16.29 6.01 7.88
N GLN A 117 -15.47 6.78 8.56
CA GLN A 117 -14.16 7.18 8.09
C GLN A 117 -13.19 5.97 8.09
N GLY A 118 -12.33 5.88 7.07
CA GLY A 118 -11.39 4.75 6.92
C GLY A 118 -12.02 3.45 6.45
N LEU A 119 -13.27 3.48 5.97
CA LEU A 119 -14.02 2.33 5.42
C LEU A 119 -14.46 2.65 3.98
N PRO A 120 -13.55 2.63 3.01
CA PRO A 120 -13.86 2.94 1.62
C PRO A 120 -14.74 1.85 0.99
N LEU A 121 -15.69 2.28 0.14
CA LEU A 121 -16.42 1.40 -0.76
C LEU A 121 -15.60 1.22 -2.03
N ILE A 122 -15.16 -0.01 -2.30
CA ILE A 122 -14.51 -0.35 -3.55
C ILE A 122 -15.59 -0.53 -4.62
N MET A 123 -15.55 0.30 -5.65
CA MET A 123 -16.51 0.32 -6.75
C MET A 123 -16.19 -0.78 -7.78
N PRO A 124 -17.09 -1.12 -8.71
CA PRO A 124 -16.88 -2.22 -9.67
C PRO A 124 -15.54 -2.17 -10.42
N ASN A 125 -15.09 -0.98 -10.84
CA ASN A 125 -13.79 -0.83 -11.50
C ASN A 125 -12.62 -1.20 -10.56
N GLY A 126 -12.70 -0.76 -9.30
CA GLY A 126 -11.71 -1.10 -8.28
C GLY A 126 -11.70 -2.59 -7.95
N VAL A 127 -12.90 -3.21 -7.87
CA VAL A 127 -13.02 -4.66 -7.63
C VAL A 127 -12.33 -5.45 -8.74
N ILE A 128 -12.53 -5.09 -10.01
CA ILE A 128 -11.84 -5.74 -11.14
C ILE A 128 -10.33 -5.66 -10.96
N MET A 129 -9.80 -4.47 -10.65
CA MET A 129 -8.37 -4.26 -10.46
C MET A 129 -7.82 -5.08 -9.29
N MET A 130 -8.50 -5.07 -8.15
CA MET A 130 -8.10 -5.86 -6.98
C MET A 130 -8.13 -7.36 -7.25
N GLN A 131 -9.14 -7.85 -7.99
CA GLN A 131 -9.22 -9.27 -8.37
C GLN A 131 -8.09 -9.69 -9.31
N GLU A 132 -7.70 -8.85 -10.27
CA GLU A 132 -6.56 -9.14 -11.15
C GLU A 132 -5.24 -9.19 -10.37
N LEU A 133 -5.02 -8.25 -9.44
CA LEU A 133 -3.87 -8.27 -8.55
C LEU A 133 -3.87 -9.53 -7.66
N GLN A 134 -5.01 -9.86 -7.06
CA GLN A 134 -5.16 -11.01 -6.17
C GLN A 134 -4.88 -12.33 -6.90
N ARG A 135 -5.54 -12.56 -8.05
CA ARG A 135 -5.33 -13.78 -8.84
C ARG A 135 -3.87 -13.95 -9.23
N TRP A 136 -3.28 -12.87 -9.72
CA TRP A 136 -1.86 -12.90 -10.09
C TRP A 136 -0.95 -13.27 -8.93
N ILE A 137 -1.11 -12.63 -7.77
CA ILE A 137 -0.28 -12.88 -6.58
C ILE A 137 -0.49 -14.31 -6.05
N GLU A 138 -1.75 -14.78 -5.98
CA GLU A 138 -2.06 -16.13 -5.54
C GLU A 138 -1.46 -17.21 -6.46
N ASP A 139 -1.49 -16.97 -7.79
CA ASP A 139 -0.86 -17.85 -8.77
C ASP A 139 0.68 -17.87 -8.63
N GLU A 140 1.30 -16.71 -8.40
CA GLU A 140 2.76 -16.59 -8.22
C GLU A 140 3.23 -17.22 -6.92
N GLU A 141 2.47 -17.06 -5.83
CA GLU A 141 2.73 -17.75 -4.57
C GLU A 141 2.61 -19.27 -4.74
N THR A 142 1.56 -19.75 -5.40
CA THR A 142 1.36 -21.17 -5.67
C THR A 142 2.52 -21.78 -6.46
N LYS A 143 3.00 -21.09 -7.51
CA LYS A 143 4.20 -21.52 -8.29
C LYS A 143 5.46 -21.64 -7.45
N ARG A 144 5.57 -20.88 -6.36
CA ARG A 144 6.69 -20.89 -5.40
C ARG A 144 6.47 -21.82 -4.22
N GLY A 145 5.43 -22.67 -4.28
CA GLY A 145 5.16 -23.70 -3.27
C GLY A 145 4.44 -23.18 -2.02
N TYR A 146 3.79 -22.03 -2.10
CA TYR A 146 2.91 -21.59 -1.03
C TYR A 146 1.59 -22.36 -1.07
N VAL A 147 1.11 -22.75 0.11
CA VAL A 147 -0.20 -23.37 0.33
C VAL A 147 -1.17 -22.34 0.92
N ARG A 148 -2.40 -22.35 0.42
CA ARG A 148 -3.39 -21.34 0.82
C ARG A 148 -4.09 -21.75 2.11
N THR A 149 -4.24 -20.78 3.00
CA THR A 149 -5.10 -20.90 4.20
C THR A 149 -6.28 -19.93 4.10
N LYS A 150 -7.28 -20.19 4.94
CA LYS A 150 -8.41 -19.27 5.16
C LYS A 150 -8.76 -19.33 6.64
N THR A 151 -8.53 -18.24 7.33
CA THR A 151 -8.69 -18.16 8.78
C THR A 151 -9.78 -17.16 9.18
N PRO A 152 -10.35 -17.27 10.40
CA PRO A 152 -11.41 -16.40 10.88
C PRO A 152 -10.99 -14.93 10.95
N LEU A 153 -11.97 -14.01 10.83
CA LEU A 153 -11.74 -12.56 10.91
C LEU A 153 -11.64 -12.03 12.34
N MET A 154 -11.99 -12.85 13.33
CA MET A 154 -11.94 -12.51 14.75
C MET A 154 -11.57 -13.73 15.60
N ALA A 155 -11.06 -13.46 16.78
CA ALA A 155 -10.76 -14.47 17.79
C ALA A 155 -11.05 -13.93 19.20
N LYS A 156 -11.05 -14.84 20.20
CA LYS A 156 -11.03 -14.46 21.61
C LYS A 156 -9.76 -13.69 21.94
N SER A 157 -9.86 -12.77 22.89
CA SER A 157 -8.71 -12.01 23.41
C SER A 157 -7.53 -12.88 23.83
N ASP A 158 -7.79 -14.12 24.27
CA ASP A 158 -6.76 -15.07 24.68
C ASP A 158 -5.71 -15.34 23.59
N LEU A 159 -6.14 -15.41 22.31
CA LEU A 159 -5.22 -15.58 21.19
C LEU A 159 -4.21 -14.46 21.11
N TYR A 160 -4.69 -13.22 21.30
CA TYR A 160 -3.87 -12.02 21.24
C TYR A 160 -3.03 -11.80 22.50
N LYS A 161 -3.46 -12.32 23.64
CA LYS A 161 -2.66 -12.39 24.89
C LYS A 161 -1.49 -13.34 24.72
N ILE A 162 -1.70 -14.52 24.15
CA ILE A 162 -0.61 -15.48 23.85
C ILE A 162 0.43 -14.86 22.92
N SER A 163 0.02 -14.12 21.89
CA SER A 163 0.94 -13.49 20.94
C SER A 163 1.58 -12.19 21.43
N GLY A 164 1.18 -11.67 22.61
CA GLY A 164 1.65 -10.38 23.15
C GLY A 164 1.01 -9.15 22.50
N HIS A 165 0.18 -9.32 21.47
CA HIS A 165 -0.46 -8.18 20.82
C HIS A 165 -1.49 -7.48 21.69
N TRP A 166 -2.11 -8.20 22.64
CA TRP A 166 -3.06 -7.60 23.57
C TRP A 166 -2.42 -6.54 24.46
N ASP A 167 -1.18 -6.79 24.90
CA ASP A 167 -0.46 -5.88 25.79
C ASP A 167 0.21 -4.72 25.04
N HIS A 168 0.63 -4.95 23.78
CA HIS A 168 1.41 -3.97 23.00
C HIS A 168 0.63 -3.21 21.93
N TYR A 169 -0.58 -3.69 21.57
CA TYR A 169 -1.31 -3.17 20.40
C TYR A 169 -2.84 -3.06 20.62
N LYS A 170 -3.35 -3.22 21.83
CA LYS A 170 -4.80 -3.25 22.14
C LYS A 170 -5.54 -2.01 21.62
N ASP A 171 -4.95 -0.82 21.75
CA ASP A 171 -5.56 0.44 21.31
C ASP A 171 -5.78 0.49 19.79
N GLY A 172 -4.94 -0.22 19.04
CA GLY A 172 -5.07 -0.38 17.58
C GLY A 172 -6.05 -1.49 17.15
N MET A 173 -6.78 -2.12 18.09
CA MET A 173 -7.69 -3.22 17.80
C MET A 173 -9.17 -2.81 17.97
N PHE A 174 -10.05 -3.39 17.17
CA PHE A 174 -11.49 -3.35 17.42
C PHE A 174 -11.87 -4.48 18.37
N VAL A 175 -12.10 -4.12 19.63
CA VAL A 175 -12.49 -5.04 20.71
C VAL A 175 -14.00 -5.15 20.78
N LEU A 176 -14.52 -6.37 20.92
CA LEU A 176 -15.95 -6.69 21.01
C LEU A 176 -16.23 -7.33 22.37
N GLY A 177 -16.92 -6.59 23.22
CA GLY A 177 -17.19 -6.95 24.61
C GLY A 177 -16.34 -6.14 25.58
N ASP A 178 -16.60 -6.37 26.87
CA ASP A 178 -15.96 -5.69 28.00
C ASP A 178 -15.28 -6.73 28.91
N GLU A 179 -13.97 -6.58 29.15
CA GLU A 179 -13.19 -7.52 29.97
C GLU A 179 -13.65 -7.60 31.42
N GLU A 180 -14.32 -6.55 31.94
CA GLU A 180 -14.78 -6.51 33.33
C GLU A 180 -16.15 -7.20 33.52
N THR A 181 -16.98 -7.22 32.47
CA THR A 181 -18.38 -7.66 32.56
C THR A 181 -18.70 -8.93 31.78
N ASP A 182 -17.96 -9.19 30.69
CA ASP A 182 -18.25 -10.30 29.79
C ASP A 182 -17.40 -11.53 30.07
N LYS A 183 -18.00 -12.72 29.90
CA LYS A 183 -17.27 -14.00 30.05
C LYS A 183 -16.24 -14.23 28.96
N GLU A 184 -16.47 -13.71 27.78
CA GLU A 184 -15.61 -13.84 26.62
C GLU A 184 -15.54 -12.52 25.87
N VAL A 185 -14.33 -12.05 25.61
CA VAL A 185 -14.07 -10.86 24.81
C VAL A 185 -13.41 -11.29 23.51
N PHE A 186 -13.89 -10.77 22.42
CA PHE A 186 -13.37 -11.00 21.08
C PHE A 186 -12.70 -9.74 20.55
N ALA A 187 -11.86 -9.88 19.51
CA ALA A 187 -11.39 -8.76 18.73
C ALA A 187 -11.33 -9.12 17.25
N LEU A 188 -11.58 -8.14 16.39
CA LEU A 188 -11.28 -8.25 14.97
C LEU A 188 -9.77 -8.33 14.78
N ARG A 189 -9.32 -9.19 13.86
CA ARG A 189 -7.88 -9.46 13.69
C ARG A 189 -7.13 -8.30 13.06
N PRO A 190 -6.08 -7.76 13.68
CA PRO A 190 -5.17 -6.79 13.10
C PRO A 190 -4.04 -7.44 12.28
N MET A 191 -3.85 -8.76 12.41
CA MET A 191 -2.86 -9.61 11.72
C MET A 191 -3.36 -11.05 11.62
N THR A 192 -2.75 -11.86 10.78
CA THR A 192 -3.15 -13.27 10.53
C THR A 192 -2.24 -14.28 11.23
N CYS A 193 -1.02 -13.90 11.61
CA CYS A 193 0.01 -14.80 12.13
C CYS A 193 -0.48 -15.77 13.21
N PRO A 194 -1.18 -15.36 14.30
CA PRO A 194 -1.57 -16.30 15.35
C PRO A 194 -2.50 -17.40 14.86
N PHE A 195 -3.35 -17.10 13.86
CA PHE A 195 -4.26 -18.08 13.29
C PHE A 195 -3.50 -19.14 12.47
N GLN A 196 -2.52 -18.74 11.66
CA GLN A 196 -1.73 -19.68 10.87
C GLN A 196 -0.82 -20.55 11.75
N TYR A 197 -0.43 -20.09 12.94
CA TYR A 197 0.27 -20.93 13.90
C TYR A 197 -0.63 -22.09 14.41
N TYR A 198 -1.91 -21.86 14.59
CA TYR A 198 -2.86 -22.93 14.91
C TYR A 198 -3.15 -23.83 13.72
N VAL A 199 -3.09 -23.34 12.50
CA VAL A 199 -3.12 -24.21 11.30
C VAL A 199 -1.92 -25.16 11.32
N TYR A 200 -0.72 -24.65 11.58
CA TYR A 200 0.48 -25.47 11.75
C TYR A 200 0.34 -26.50 12.86
N LYS A 201 -0.15 -26.10 14.02
CA LYS A 201 -0.33 -26.98 15.21
C LYS A 201 -1.44 -28.00 15.06
N ALA A 202 -2.30 -27.90 14.06
CA ALA A 202 -3.34 -28.87 13.80
C ALA A 202 -2.81 -30.25 13.39
N GLU A 203 -1.56 -30.30 12.92
CA GLU A 203 -0.86 -31.51 12.52
C GLU A 203 0.53 -31.58 13.18
N GLN A 204 1.09 -32.80 13.27
CA GLN A 204 2.46 -32.97 13.72
C GLN A 204 3.43 -32.95 12.53
N HIS A 205 4.46 -32.13 12.61
CA HIS A 205 5.43 -31.96 11.55
C HIS A 205 6.80 -32.51 11.92
N SER A 206 7.53 -33.01 10.91
CA SER A 206 8.93 -33.42 10.98
C SER A 206 9.81 -32.43 10.25
N TYR A 207 11.11 -32.54 10.43
CA TYR A 207 12.10 -31.74 9.70
C TYR A 207 12.00 -31.85 8.17
N ARG A 208 11.41 -32.94 7.65
CA ARG A 208 11.21 -33.19 6.22
C ARG A 208 10.05 -32.39 5.63
N ASP A 209 9.11 -31.96 6.47
CA ASP A 209 7.93 -31.20 6.05
C ASP A 209 8.24 -29.70 5.92
N LEU A 210 9.38 -29.26 6.49
CA LEU A 210 9.80 -27.87 6.46
C LEU A 210 10.74 -27.58 5.27
N PRO A 211 10.64 -26.42 4.60
CA PRO A 211 9.84 -25.26 4.98
C PRO A 211 8.37 -25.41 4.59
N LEU A 212 7.47 -24.99 5.48
CA LEU A 212 6.04 -24.80 5.17
C LEU A 212 5.80 -23.33 4.86
N ARG A 213 5.19 -23.05 3.72
CA ARG A 213 4.92 -21.68 3.25
C ARG A 213 3.42 -21.48 3.19
N TYR A 214 2.84 -20.85 4.22
CA TYR A 214 1.43 -20.46 4.22
C TYR A 214 1.24 -19.11 3.56
N GLY A 215 0.21 -18.99 2.71
CA GLY A 215 -0.23 -17.73 2.10
C GLY A 215 -1.72 -17.52 2.31
N GLU A 216 -2.11 -16.29 2.60
CA GLU A 216 -3.52 -15.90 2.73
C GLU A 216 -3.75 -14.50 2.18
N THR A 217 -4.79 -14.36 1.37
CA THR A 217 -5.36 -13.04 1.09
C THR A 217 -6.29 -12.70 2.26
N SER A 218 -5.75 -11.92 3.18
CA SER A 218 -6.33 -11.67 4.50
C SER A 218 -7.02 -10.32 4.57
N THR A 219 -8.25 -10.30 5.09
CA THR A 219 -8.90 -9.05 5.52
C THR A 219 -8.51 -8.78 6.96
N LEU A 220 -7.98 -7.59 7.23
CA LEU A 220 -7.51 -7.13 8.53
C LEU A 220 -8.20 -5.84 8.94
N PHE A 221 -8.21 -5.57 10.24
CA PHE A 221 -8.87 -4.42 10.85
C PHE A 221 -7.93 -3.72 11.82
N ARG A 222 -7.79 -2.41 11.68
CA ARG A 222 -7.01 -1.58 12.60
C ARG A 222 -7.80 -0.36 13.00
N ASN A 223 -7.87 -0.08 14.28
CA ASN A 223 -8.56 1.09 14.81
C ASN A 223 -7.66 2.33 14.68
N GLU A 224 -7.47 2.75 13.44
CA GLU A 224 -6.64 3.91 13.10
C GLU A 224 -7.28 5.21 13.59
N ASP A 225 -6.47 6.13 14.08
CA ASP A 225 -6.92 7.46 14.50
C ASP A 225 -7.41 8.29 13.32
N SER A 226 -8.38 9.17 13.58
CA SER A 226 -9.01 9.99 12.53
C SER A 226 -8.03 10.86 11.75
N GLY A 227 -6.95 11.33 12.40
CA GLY A 227 -5.92 12.16 11.79
C GLY A 227 -4.92 11.40 10.90
N GLU A 228 -4.87 10.09 11.00
CA GLU A 228 -3.92 9.25 10.25
C GLU A 228 -4.52 8.66 8.98
N MET A 229 -5.85 8.55 8.91
CA MET A 229 -6.54 7.96 7.77
C MET A 229 -6.41 8.81 6.51
N HIS A 230 -6.07 8.17 5.39
CA HIS A 230 -5.88 8.87 4.12
C HIS A 230 -6.26 7.99 2.93
N GLY A 231 -7.41 8.29 2.30
CA GLY A 231 -7.88 7.62 1.07
C GLY A 231 -7.86 6.09 1.17
N LEU A 232 -7.14 5.44 0.26
CA LEU A 232 -6.86 4.00 0.30
C LEU A 232 -5.50 3.67 0.95
N THR A 233 -4.66 4.66 1.25
CA THR A 233 -3.31 4.44 1.78
C THR A 233 -3.35 3.97 3.23
N ARG A 234 -4.23 4.55 4.06
CA ARG A 234 -4.41 4.16 5.46
C ARG A 234 -5.88 4.11 5.82
N VAL A 235 -6.36 2.91 6.07
CA VAL A 235 -7.77 2.56 6.24
C VAL A 235 -7.97 1.66 7.45
N ARG A 236 -9.19 1.57 7.97
CA ARG A 236 -9.53 0.74 9.13
C ARG A 236 -9.80 -0.72 8.77
N GLN A 237 -10.21 -0.99 7.53
CA GLN A 237 -10.35 -2.33 6.99
C GLN A 237 -9.59 -2.40 5.67
N PHE A 238 -8.73 -3.41 5.54
CA PHE A 238 -7.92 -3.60 4.33
C PHE A 238 -7.66 -5.07 4.05
N THR A 239 -7.25 -5.34 2.82
CA THR A 239 -6.88 -6.67 2.35
C THR A 239 -5.38 -6.72 2.08
N ILE A 240 -4.71 -7.78 2.53
CA ILE A 240 -3.26 -7.91 2.41
C ILE A 240 -2.87 -9.27 1.81
N SER A 241 -1.84 -9.31 0.99
CA SER A 241 -1.17 -10.54 0.53
C SER A 241 -0.17 -11.00 1.59
N GLU A 242 -0.62 -11.71 2.59
CA GLU A 242 0.15 -12.08 3.76
C GLU A 242 0.52 -13.56 3.75
N GLY A 243 1.65 -13.88 4.36
CA GLY A 243 2.05 -15.27 4.55
C GLY A 243 3.09 -15.44 5.63
N HIS A 244 3.11 -16.66 6.19
CA HIS A 244 4.04 -17.06 7.24
C HIS A 244 4.73 -18.35 6.81
N LEU A 245 6.06 -18.30 6.78
CA LEU A 245 6.88 -19.46 6.48
C LEU A 245 7.37 -20.03 7.80
N ILE A 246 7.09 -21.30 8.03
CA ILE A 246 7.61 -22.05 9.17
C ILE A 246 8.81 -22.84 8.70
N VAL A 247 9.98 -22.49 9.23
CA VAL A 247 11.26 -22.94 8.69
C VAL A 247 12.17 -23.49 9.80
N ARG A 248 13.08 -24.39 9.44
CA ARG A 248 14.19 -24.73 10.34
C ARG A 248 15.22 -23.58 10.36
N PRO A 249 16.01 -23.42 11.43
CA PRO A 249 17.04 -22.39 11.51
C PRO A 249 18.03 -22.40 10.32
N ASP A 250 18.41 -23.58 9.82
CA ASP A 250 19.31 -23.74 8.66
C ASP A 250 18.68 -23.31 7.32
N GLN A 251 17.37 -23.24 7.22
CA GLN A 251 16.62 -22.80 6.03
C GLN A 251 16.39 -21.29 6.01
N MET A 252 16.49 -20.62 7.15
CA MET A 252 16.01 -19.25 7.36
C MET A 252 16.59 -18.26 6.34
N VAL A 253 17.90 -18.24 6.16
CA VAL A 253 18.58 -17.30 5.24
C VAL A 253 18.09 -17.48 3.80
N LYS A 254 17.97 -18.74 3.36
CA LYS A 254 17.50 -19.04 2.00
C LYS A 254 16.05 -18.58 1.79
N GLU A 255 15.17 -18.95 2.70
CA GLU A 255 13.74 -18.63 2.59
C GLU A 255 13.49 -17.11 2.70
N PHE A 256 14.30 -16.41 3.51
CA PHE A 256 14.22 -14.95 3.60
C PHE A 256 14.62 -14.27 2.28
N LYS A 257 15.72 -14.74 1.65
CA LYS A 257 16.12 -14.28 0.31
C LYS A 257 15.06 -14.55 -0.75
N ASP A 258 14.42 -15.71 -0.70
CA ASP A 258 13.33 -16.06 -1.61
C ASP A 258 12.10 -15.13 -1.43
N CYS A 259 11.83 -14.69 -0.19
CA CYS A 259 10.80 -13.67 0.07
C CYS A 259 11.16 -12.31 -0.52
N ILE A 260 12.44 -11.88 -0.39
CA ILE A 260 12.93 -10.65 -1.03
C ILE A 260 12.78 -10.75 -2.55
N ALA A 261 13.19 -11.88 -3.16
CA ALA A 261 13.07 -12.09 -4.60
C ALA A 261 11.60 -12.06 -5.08
N LEU A 262 10.67 -12.59 -4.30
CA LEU A 262 9.23 -12.49 -4.61
C LEU A 262 8.76 -11.03 -4.57
N ALA A 263 9.16 -10.27 -3.55
CA ALA A 263 8.82 -8.84 -3.44
C ALA A 263 9.38 -8.06 -4.64
N GLN A 264 10.65 -8.26 -5.00
CA GLN A 264 11.27 -7.61 -6.16
C GLN A 264 10.55 -7.97 -7.47
N TYR A 265 10.17 -9.23 -7.65
CA TYR A 265 9.39 -9.65 -8.80
C TYR A 265 8.03 -8.93 -8.87
N CYS A 266 7.34 -8.78 -7.73
CA CYS A 266 6.09 -8.04 -7.67
C CYS A 266 6.27 -6.56 -8.06
N LEU A 267 7.30 -5.91 -7.55
CA LEU A 267 7.62 -4.52 -7.88
C LEU A 267 7.94 -4.35 -9.37
N GLN A 268 8.70 -5.29 -9.96
CA GLN A 268 9.03 -5.30 -11.38
C GLN A 268 7.77 -5.42 -12.26
N VAL A 269 6.89 -6.38 -11.96
CA VAL A 269 5.64 -6.58 -12.73
C VAL A 269 4.71 -5.37 -12.62
N LEU A 270 4.72 -4.69 -11.46
CA LEU A 270 3.97 -3.45 -11.26
C LEU A 270 4.67 -2.23 -11.89
N GLY A 271 5.92 -2.35 -12.34
CA GLY A 271 6.70 -1.26 -12.94
C GLY A 271 7.11 -0.16 -11.99
N VAL A 272 7.37 -0.52 -10.73
CA VAL A 272 7.63 0.40 -9.63
C VAL A 272 8.93 0.09 -8.87
N GLU A 273 9.76 -0.77 -9.43
CA GLU A 273 11.01 -1.22 -8.80
C GLU A 273 12.04 -0.10 -8.55
N GLU A 274 12.00 0.95 -9.37
CA GLU A 274 12.88 2.12 -9.25
C GLU A 274 12.33 3.18 -8.27
N ASP A 275 11.09 3.05 -7.81
CA ASP A 275 10.41 4.05 -6.97
C ASP A 275 10.46 3.69 -5.48
N VAL A 276 11.18 2.64 -5.10
CA VAL A 276 11.23 2.14 -3.73
C VAL A 276 12.59 2.27 -3.09
N THR A 277 12.57 2.33 -1.76
CA THR A 277 13.75 2.29 -0.88
C THR A 277 13.63 1.12 0.07
N TYR A 278 14.76 0.54 0.45
CA TYR A 278 14.83 -0.58 1.39
C TYR A 278 15.36 -0.10 2.73
N HIS A 279 14.72 -0.55 3.80
CA HIS A 279 15.03 -0.17 5.17
C HIS A 279 15.21 -1.41 6.02
N LEU A 280 16.33 -1.50 6.72
CA LEU A 280 16.52 -2.47 7.80
C LEU A 280 16.01 -1.84 9.10
N SER A 281 14.81 -2.21 9.51
CA SER A 281 14.18 -1.74 10.74
C SER A 281 14.70 -2.55 11.92
N LYS A 282 15.41 -1.87 12.80
CA LYS A 282 16.17 -2.43 13.93
C LYS A 282 15.48 -2.15 15.27
N TRP A 283 15.81 -2.95 16.26
CA TRP A 283 15.42 -2.67 17.63
C TRP A 283 16.16 -1.46 18.22
N ASP A 284 15.58 -0.86 19.26
CA ASP A 284 16.23 0.19 20.03
C ASP A 284 16.72 -0.38 21.37
N PRO A 285 18.04 -0.52 21.60
CA PRO A 285 18.59 -1.00 22.85
C PRO A 285 18.23 -0.12 24.06
N ASN A 286 17.90 1.16 23.85
CA ASN A 286 17.53 2.11 24.91
C ASN A 286 16.04 1.99 25.30
N ASN A 287 15.23 1.33 24.49
CA ASN A 287 13.79 1.11 24.75
C ASN A 287 13.50 -0.39 24.87
N ARG A 288 14.16 -1.04 25.82
CA ARG A 288 14.14 -2.49 25.99
C ARG A 288 12.74 -3.07 26.22
N GLU A 289 11.87 -2.33 26.89
CA GLU A 289 10.51 -2.76 27.26
C GLU A 289 9.60 -3.00 26.04
N LYS A 290 9.92 -2.38 24.91
CA LYS A 290 9.17 -2.58 23.65
C LYS A 290 9.39 -3.97 23.05
N TYR A 291 10.50 -4.66 23.37
CA TYR A 291 10.97 -5.82 22.63
C TYR A 291 11.09 -7.08 23.50
N ILE A 292 10.66 -8.23 22.97
CA ILE A 292 10.80 -9.55 23.62
C ILE A 292 12.14 -10.21 23.26
N GLY A 293 12.55 -11.24 24.02
CA GLY A 293 13.75 -12.03 23.77
C GLY A 293 15.06 -11.37 24.21
N ASP A 294 16.20 -11.97 23.94
CA ASP A 294 17.52 -11.52 24.39
C ASP A 294 18.21 -10.61 23.37
N ALA A 295 18.99 -9.63 23.87
CA ALA A 295 19.75 -8.69 23.04
C ALA A 295 20.68 -9.38 22.05
N GLU A 296 21.28 -10.51 22.42
CA GLU A 296 22.17 -11.28 21.55
C GLU A 296 21.44 -11.82 20.31
N VAL A 297 20.21 -12.35 20.50
CA VAL A 297 19.37 -12.84 19.40
C VAL A 297 19.03 -11.70 18.44
N TRP A 298 18.69 -10.51 18.96
CA TRP A 298 18.43 -9.33 18.14
C TRP A 298 19.63 -8.93 17.31
N ASN A 299 20.81 -8.78 17.94
CA ASN A 299 22.03 -8.36 17.26
C ASN A 299 22.47 -9.35 16.17
N GLN A 300 22.37 -10.66 16.45
CA GLN A 300 22.69 -11.69 15.47
C GLN A 300 21.73 -11.69 14.29
N THR A 301 20.43 -11.55 14.54
CA THR A 301 19.41 -11.55 13.50
C THR A 301 19.55 -10.33 12.60
N GLU A 302 19.76 -9.14 13.17
CA GLU A 302 20.02 -7.92 12.39
C GLU A 302 21.29 -8.03 11.55
N ALA A 303 22.36 -8.63 12.09
CA ALA A 303 23.60 -8.88 11.35
C ALA A 303 23.36 -9.82 10.15
N HIS A 304 22.57 -10.87 10.32
CA HIS A 304 22.20 -11.77 9.23
C HIS A 304 21.41 -11.05 8.12
N ILE A 305 20.41 -10.22 8.48
CA ILE A 305 19.64 -9.49 7.48
C ILE A 305 20.52 -8.48 6.74
N ARG A 306 21.39 -7.75 7.46
CA ARG A 306 22.36 -6.83 6.84
C ARG A 306 23.23 -7.56 5.82
N GLN A 307 23.86 -8.66 6.23
CA GLN A 307 24.69 -9.47 5.35
C GLN A 307 23.93 -9.93 4.10
N MET A 308 22.67 -10.37 4.23
CA MET A 308 21.85 -10.78 3.09
C MET A 308 21.57 -9.64 2.13
N LEU A 309 21.25 -8.44 2.62
CA LEU A 309 21.01 -7.27 1.76
C LEU A 309 22.28 -6.86 1.02
N GLU A 310 23.44 -6.90 1.68
CA GLU A 310 24.76 -6.65 1.08
C GLU A 310 25.10 -7.68 0.00
N GLU A 311 24.91 -8.98 0.26
CA GLU A 311 25.13 -10.06 -0.70
C GLU A 311 24.21 -9.96 -1.93
N LEU A 312 22.99 -9.45 -1.77
CA LEU A 312 22.04 -9.20 -2.84
C LEU A 312 22.30 -7.88 -3.58
N ASN A 313 23.31 -7.10 -3.14
CA ASN A 313 23.62 -5.76 -3.64
C ASN A 313 22.41 -4.80 -3.60
N ILE A 314 21.58 -4.90 -2.57
CA ILE A 314 20.43 -4.03 -2.35
C ILE A 314 20.90 -2.84 -1.51
N PRO A 315 20.82 -1.59 -2.00
CA PRO A 315 21.09 -0.41 -1.18
C PRO A 315 19.97 -0.27 -0.14
N PHE A 316 20.33 -0.04 1.12
CA PHE A 316 19.38 0.10 2.22
C PHE A 316 19.84 1.12 3.25
N THR A 317 18.91 1.61 4.06
CA THR A 317 19.14 2.40 5.27
C THR A 317 18.82 1.58 6.51
N GLU A 318 19.32 1.99 7.67
CA GLU A 318 19.03 1.35 8.95
C GLU A 318 18.24 2.30 9.84
N ASP A 319 17.07 1.85 10.29
CA ASP A 319 16.14 2.63 11.09
C ASP A 319 15.99 2.01 12.47
N VAL A 320 16.60 2.66 13.47
CA VAL A 320 16.58 2.19 14.87
C VAL A 320 15.23 2.51 15.51
N GLY A 321 14.65 1.55 16.22
CA GLY A 321 13.37 1.70 16.90
C GLY A 321 12.16 1.26 16.08
N GLU A 322 12.33 0.97 14.79
CA GLU A 322 11.25 0.64 13.85
C GLU A 322 10.95 -0.87 13.74
N ALA A 323 11.75 -1.72 14.39
CA ALA A 323 11.49 -3.17 14.42
C ALA A 323 10.15 -3.51 15.08
N ALA A 324 9.56 -4.65 14.68
CA ALA A 324 8.46 -5.24 15.43
C ALA A 324 8.94 -5.71 16.81
N PHE A 325 8.05 -5.84 17.78
CA PHE A 325 8.45 -6.22 19.14
C PHE A 325 9.05 -7.63 19.23
N TYR A 326 8.84 -8.47 18.22
CA TYR A 326 9.29 -9.87 18.14
C TYR A 326 10.43 -10.12 17.13
N GLY A 327 10.85 -9.15 16.35
CA GLY A 327 11.95 -9.35 15.41
C GLY A 327 12.21 -8.15 14.47
N PRO A 328 13.43 -8.08 13.92
CA PRO A 328 13.80 -7.10 12.92
C PRO A 328 13.13 -7.39 11.58
N LYS A 329 13.05 -6.37 10.73
CA LYS A 329 12.38 -6.48 9.44
C LYS A 329 13.07 -5.69 8.32
N VAL A 330 12.82 -6.13 7.10
CA VAL A 330 13.09 -5.34 5.89
C VAL A 330 11.78 -4.72 5.46
N ASP A 331 11.71 -3.40 5.49
CA ASP A 331 10.62 -2.62 4.94
C ASP A 331 11.00 -2.09 3.55
N ILE A 332 10.10 -2.25 2.60
CA ILE A 332 10.22 -1.68 1.26
C ILE A 332 9.23 -0.54 1.18
N ASN A 333 9.75 0.67 1.17
CA ASN A 333 8.97 1.91 1.20
C ASN A 333 8.86 2.52 -0.19
N ALA A 334 7.72 3.16 -0.46
CA ALA A 334 7.50 3.94 -1.67
C ALA A 334 7.11 5.37 -1.32
N LYS A 335 7.55 6.32 -2.13
CA LYS A 335 7.13 7.72 -2.02
C LYS A 335 5.82 7.91 -2.76
N ASN A 336 4.83 8.48 -2.09
CA ASN A 336 3.61 8.95 -2.73
C ASN A 336 3.88 10.24 -3.52
N VAL A 337 2.87 10.73 -4.25
CA VAL A 337 3.00 11.94 -5.09
C VAL A 337 3.39 13.20 -4.32
N TYR A 338 3.19 13.23 -3.02
CA TYR A 338 3.57 14.34 -2.13
C TYR A 338 4.96 14.16 -1.50
N GLY A 339 5.67 13.08 -1.85
CA GLY A 339 7.01 12.77 -1.35
C GLY A 339 7.06 12.12 0.03
N LYS A 340 5.91 11.79 0.62
CA LYS A 340 5.84 11.01 1.87
C LYS A 340 6.10 9.55 1.58
N GLU A 341 6.94 8.92 2.39
CA GLU A 341 7.20 7.48 2.32
C GLU A 341 6.12 6.70 3.08
N ASP A 342 5.63 5.64 2.43
CA ASP A 342 4.72 4.67 3.01
C ASP A 342 5.28 3.27 2.79
N THR A 343 5.25 2.42 3.83
CA THR A 343 5.70 1.03 3.72
C THR A 343 4.73 0.23 2.87
N MET A 344 5.24 -0.36 1.80
CA MET A 344 4.47 -1.17 0.85
C MET A 344 4.58 -2.66 1.17
N ILE A 345 5.78 -3.16 1.34
CA ILE A 345 6.09 -4.58 1.57
C ILE A 345 6.95 -4.69 2.82
N THR A 346 6.68 -5.69 3.64
CA THR A 346 7.46 -6.00 4.83
C THR A 346 7.81 -7.49 4.85
N ILE A 347 9.06 -7.80 5.23
CA ILE A 347 9.56 -9.16 5.46
C ILE A 347 10.23 -9.15 6.83
N GLN A 348 9.75 -9.98 7.77
CA GLN A 348 10.18 -9.96 9.15
C GLN A 348 10.80 -11.30 9.55
N TRP A 349 11.87 -11.24 10.29
CA TRP A 349 12.52 -12.42 10.89
C TRP A 349 12.04 -12.61 12.32
N ASP A 350 11.44 -13.74 12.61
CA ASP A 350 10.91 -14.06 13.93
C ASP A 350 11.53 -15.38 14.43
N ALA A 351 12.30 -15.28 15.47
CA ALA A 351 12.91 -16.43 16.18
C ALA A 351 12.26 -16.68 17.54
N LEU A 352 11.19 -15.97 17.90
CA LEU A 352 10.67 -15.87 19.26
C LEU A 352 9.23 -16.36 19.42
N LEU A 353 8.31 -16.03 18.51
CA LEU A 353 6.89 -16.36 18.67
C LEU A 353 6.59 -17.86 18.60
N ALA A 354 7.43 -18.66 17.94
CA ALA A 354 7.27 -20.11 17.92
C ALA A 354 7.33 -20.72 19.34
N GLU A 355 8.10 -20.14 20.25
CA GLU A 355 8.13 -20.57 21.65
C GLU A 355 6.84 -20.19 22.39
N GLN A 356 6.37 -18.96 22.25
CA GLN A 356 5.14 -18.50 22.90
C GLN A 356 3.92 -19.34 22.51
N PHE A 357 3.88 -19.79 21.25
CA PHE A 357 2.80 -20.65 20.74
C PHE A 357 3.07 -22.14 20.92
N ASP A 358 4.17 -22.53 21.59
CA ASP A 358 4.59 -23.92 21.72
C ASP A 358 4.56 -24.69 20.38
N MET A 359 5.11 -24.07 19.34
CA MET A 359 5.29 -24.69 18.03
C MET A 359 6.58 -25.50 18.02
N TYR A 360 6.56 -26.68 17.42
CA TYR A 360 7.75 -27.52 17.27
C TYR A 360 7.64 -28.44 16.05
N TYR A 361 8.76 -28.90 15.57
CA TYR A 361 8.87 -30.01 14.62
C TYR A 361 9.74 -31.12 15.23
N ILE A 362 9.63 -32.34 14.69
CA ILE A 362 10.48 -33.47 15.10
C ILE A 362 11.70 -33.53 14.19
N ASP A 363 12.89 -33.50 14.77
CA ASP A 363 14.14 -33.58 14.02
C ASP A 363 14.49 -35.02 13.58
N GLU A 364 15.65 -35.22 12.98
CA GLU A 364 16.14 -36.54 12.51
C GLU A 364 16.43 -37.52 13.65
N ASN A 365 16.62 -37.04 14.86
CA ASN A 365 16.88 -37.83 16.05
C ASN A 365 15.61 -38.16 16.84
N GLY A 366 14.44 -37.65 16.37
CA GLY A 366 13.17 -37.81 17.05
C GLY A 366 12.92 -36.78 18.17
N GLU A 367 13.73 -35.73 18.25
CA GLU A 367 13.64 -34.70 19.28
C GLU A 367 12.83 -33.50 18.80
N LYS A 368 12.17 -32.82 19.75
CA LYS A 368 11.43 -31.59 19.46
C LYS A 368 12.36 -30.41 19.28
N GLN A 369 12.23 -29.71 18.15
CA GLN A 369 12.98 -28.51 17.83
C GLN A 369 12.05 -27.33 17.56
N ARG A 370 12.46 -26.11 17.90
CA ARG A 370 11.72 -24.88 17.63
C ARG A 370 11.97 -24.42 16.19
N PRO A 371 10.92 -24.19 15.39
CA PRO A 371 11.07 -23.55 14.10
C PRO A 371 11.30 -22.04 14.26
N TYR A 372 11.84 -21.41 13.22
CA TYR A 372 11.77 -19.97 13.02
C TYR A 372 10.59 -19.62 12.10
N ILE A 373 10.18 -18.37 12.12
CA ILE A 373 9.05 -17.88 11.33
C ILE A 373 9.50 -16.68 10.48
N ILE A 374 9.09 -16.65 9.22
CA ILE A 374 9.20 -15.47 8.37
C ILE A 374 7.80 -14.93 8.17
N HIS A 375 7.53 -13.71 8.60
CA HIS A 375 6.33 -12.98 8.22
C HIS A 375 6.64 -12.21 6.96
N ARG A 376 5.79 -12.30 5.96
CA ARG A 376 6.02 -11.57 4.73
C ARG A 376 4.71 -11.12 4.08
N THR A 377 4.80 -10.05 3.31
CA THR A 377 3.81 -9.71 2.30
C THR A 377 4.44 -9.84 0.92
N SER A 378 3.68 -10.26 -0.09
CA SER A 378 4.17 -10.36 -1.47
C SER A 378 4.12 -9.01 -2.17
N MET A 379 2.95 -8.37 -2.12
CA MET A 379 2.68 -7.06 -2.73
C MET A 379 2.25 -6.04 -1.66
N GLY A 380 1.98 -6.48 -0.43
CA GLY A 380 1.48 -5.68 0.66
C GLY A 380 -0.05 -5.57 0.69
N CYS A 381 -0.54 -4.43 1.14
CA CYS A 381 -1.97 -4.12 1.22
C CYS A 381 -2.50 -3.74 -0.16
N TYR A 382 -3.57 -4.40 -0.62
CA TYR A 382 -4.16 -4.17 -1.94
C TYR A 382 -4.69 -2.75 -2.10
N GLU A 383 -5.35 -2.20 -1.10
CA GLU A 383 -5.88 -0.83 -1.12
C GLU A 383 -4.75 0.19 -1.26
N ARG A 384 -3.67 0.05 -0.47
CA ARG A 384 -2.49 0.93 -0.53
C ARG A 384 -1.75 0.80 -1.86
N THR A 385 -1.56 -0.41 -2.35
CA THR A 385 -0.94 -0.66 -3.65
C THR A 385 -1.78 -0.06 -4.77
N LEU A 386 -3.11 -0.18 -4.70
CA LEU A 386 -4.01 0.43 -5.68
C LEU A 386 -3.90 1.97 -5.65
N ALA A 387 -3.86 2.59 -4.47
CA ALA A 387 -3.62 4.03 -4.33
C ALA A 387 -2.32 4.45 -5.03
N TRP A 388 -1.24 3.73 -4.73
CA TRP A 388 0.07 4.00 -5.32
C TRP A 388 0.08 3.84 -6.84
N LEU A 389 -0.53 2.79 -7.38
CA LEU A 389 -0.65 2.59 -8.82
C LEU A 389 -1.48 3.67 -9.51
N ILE A 390 -2.57 4.15 -8.88
CA ILE A 390 -3.35 5.29 -9.37
C ILE A 390 -2.45 6.52 -9.53
N GLU A 391 -1.64 6.82 -8.52
CA GLU A 391 -0.72 7.97 -8.50
C GLU A 391 0.43 7.79 -9.50
N LYS A 392 1.07 6.62 -9.51
CA LYS A 392 2.19 6.29 -10.42
C LYS A 392 1.80 6.44 -11.88
N TYR A 393 0.68 5.83 -12.25
CA TYR A 393 0.22 5.80 -13.63
C TYR A 393 -0.72 6.97 -13.99
N ALA A 394 -1.03 7.88 -13.05
CA ALA A 394 -2.04 8.92 -13.25
C ALA A 394 -3.36 8.35 -13.83
N GLY A 395 -3.71 7.13 -13.44
CA GLY A 395 -4.85 6.38 -13.94
C GLY A 395 -4.66 5.68 -15.29
N MET A 396 -3.50 5.82 -15.96
CA MET A 396 -3.19 5.13 -17.23
C MET A 396 -2.51 3.78 -16.97
N PHE A 397 -3.19 2.88 -16.26
CA PHE A 397 -2.65 1.58 -15.84
C PHE A 397 -2.20 0.72 -17.03
N PRO A 398 -1.26 -0.23 -16.83
CA PRO A 398 -0.99 -1.28 -17.81
C PRO A 398 -2.28 -2.01 -18.21
N THR A 399 -2.38 -2.42 -19.45
CA THR A 399 -3.62 -2.99 -20.03
C THR A 399 -4.20 -4.12 -19.20
N TRP A 400 -3.38 -5.00 -18.64
CA TRP A 400 -3.83 -6.11 -17.82
C TRP A 400 -4.60 -5.69 -16.54
N LEU A 401 -4.30 -4.51 -15.97
CA LEU A 401 -4.98 -3.96 -14.80
C LEU A 401 -6.20 -3.08 -15.14
N CYS A 402 -6.36 -2.65 -16.40
CA CYS A 402 -7.46 -1.76 -16.76
C CYS A 402 -8.81 -2.44 -16.57
N PRO A 403 -9.78 -1.79 -15.89
CA PRO A 403 -11.15 -2.33 -15.78
C PRO A 403 -11.81 -2.54 -17.14
N GLU A 404 -11.60 -1.63 -18.07
CA GLU A 404 -11.95 -1.73 -19.48
C GLU A 404 -10.67 -1.69 -20.31
N GLN A 405 -10.41 -2.71 -21.09
CA GLN A 405 -9.19 -2.86 -21.90
C GLN A 405 -9.39 -2.37 -23.32
N VAL A 406 -10.60 -2.54 -23.84
CA VAL A 406 -10.96 -2.18 -25.20
C VAL A 406 -12.34 -1.57 -25.26
N ARG A 407 -12.49 -0.47 -25.99
CA ARG A 407 -13.79 0.11 -26.35
C ARG A 407 -14.03 -0.01 -27.83
N VAL A 408 -15.10 -0.69 -28.24
CA VAL A 408 -15.52 -0.78 -29.63
C VAL A 408 -16.41 0.44 -29.93
N ILE A 409 -16.10 1.17 -31.01
CA ILE A 409 -16.76 2.42 -31.39
C ILE A 409 -17.34 2.27 -32.81
N PRO A 410 -18.63 1.95 -32.94
CA PRO A 410 -19.29 1.98 -34.24
C PRO A 410 -19.41 3.42 -34.74
N ILE A 411 -19.11 3.65 -36.02
CA ILE A 411 -19.16 5.00 -36.63
C ILE A 411 -20.60 5.50 -36.77
N SER A 412 -21.56 4.59 -36.80
CA SER A 412 -22.98 4.87 -36.75
C SER A 412 -23.76 3.65 -36.24
N GLU A 413 -25.03 3.82 -35.86
CA GLU A 413 -25.90 2.77 -35.35
C GLU A 413 -26.04 1.57 -36.29
N LYS A 414 -25.85 1.76 -37.59
CA LYS A 414 -25.90 0.71 -38.62
C LYS A 414 -24.89 -0.41 -38.35
N PHE A 415 -23.78 -0.10 -37.68
CA PHE A 415 -22.67 -1.03 -37.40
C PHE A 415 -22.70 -1.57 -35.98
N ASN A 416 -23.76 -1.32 -35.20
CA ASN A 416 -23.90 -1.84 -33.85
C ASN A 416 -23.87 -3.38 -33.85
N ALA A 417 -24.50 -4.04 -34.80
CA ALA A 417 -24.51 -5.50 -34.88
C ALA A 417 -23.09 -6.09 -35.08
N TYR A 418 -22.25 -5.44 -35.86
CA TYR A 418 -20.86 -5.85 -36.03
C TYR A 418 -20.03 -5.54 -34.76
N ALA A 419 -20.24 -4.36 -34.17
CA ALA A 419 -19.58 -4.01 -32.90
C ALA A 419 -19.92 -5.00 -31.77
N ASP A 420 -21.19 -5.43 -31.69
CA ASP A 420 -21.66 -6.44 -30.72
C ASP A 420 -21.01 -7.81 -30.97
N LYS A 421 -20.83 -8.18 -32.23
CA LYS A 421 -20.10 -9.42 -32.61
C LYS A 421 -18.63 -9.35 -32.16
N VAL A 422 -17.95 -8.21 -32.39
CA VAL A 422 -16.56 -7.98 -31.94
C VAL A 422 -16.48 -8.03 -30.41
N GLU A 423 -17.41 -7.37 -29.70
CA GLU A 423 -17.47 -7.43 -28.24
C GLU A 423 -17.65 -8.86 -27.73
N ALA A 424 -18.58 -9.62 -28.31
CA ALA A 424 -18.85 -11.00 -27.91
C ALA A 424 -17.60 -11.90 -28.05
N GLN A 425 -16.91 -11.82 -29.18
CA GLN A 425 -15.68 -12.57 -29.41
C GLN A 425 -14.57 -12.20 -28.42
N MET A 426 -14.40 -10.92 -28.11
CA MET A 426 -13.43 -10.47 -27.12
C MET A 426 -13.75 -10.97 -25.72
N LYS A 427 -15.03 -10.90 -25.30
CA LYS A 427 -15.48 -11.39 -24.01
C LYS A 427 -15.30 -12.89 -23.85
N GLU A 428 -15.55 -13.67 -24.91
CA GLU A 428 -15.30 -15.11 -24.92
C GLU A 428 -13.82 -15.45 -24.68
N GLU A 429 -12.92 -14.59 -25.18
CA GLU A 429 -11.48 -14.70 -24.97
C GLU A 429 -10.99 -14.04 -23.66
N GLY A 430 -11.92 -13.59 -22.80
CA GLY A 430 -11.61 -13.00 -21.50
C GLY A 430 -11.10 -11.56 -21.52
N ILE A 431 -11.22 -10.87 -22.67
CA ILE A 431 -10.85 -9.45 -22.81
C ILE A 431 -12.00 -8.57 -22.28
N ARG A 432 -11.70 -7.66 -21.37
CA ARG A 432 -12.68 -6.72 -20.81
C ARG A 432 -12.96 -5.59 -21.80
N CYS A 433 -14.08 -5.64 -22.45
CA CYS A 433 -14.45 -4.68 -23.48
C CYS A 433 -15.91 -4.22 -23.37
N SER A 434 -16.19 -3.09 -23.97
CA SER A 434 -17.54 -2.52 -24.11
C SER A 434 -17.75 -1.97 -25.53
N VAL A 435 -19.03 -1.71 -25.88
CA VAL A 435 -19.41 -1.01 -27.10
C VAL A 435 -20.02 0.33 -26.76
N ASP A 436 -19.52 1.41 -27.36
CA ASP A 436 -20.12 2.74 -27.24
C ASP A 436 -21.28 2.90 -28.23
N ARG A 437 -22.50 2.52 -27.80
CA ARG A 437 -23.72 2.56 -28.61
C ARG A 437 -24.42 3.92 -28.64
N ARG A 438 -23.82 4.94 -28.00
CA ARG A 438 -24.43 6.29 -27.95
C ARG A 438 -24.56 6.86 -29.38
N SER A 439 -25.64 7.60 -29.63
CA SER A 439 -25.87 8.31 -30.90
C SER A 439 -25.07 9.62 -30.95
N GLU A 440 -23.72 9.49 -30.87
CA GLU A 440 -22.78 10.60 -30.82
C GLU A 440 -21.77 10.51 -31.97
N LYS A 441 -21.16 11.66 -32.31
CA LYS A 441 -20.10 11.71 -33.35
C LYS A 441 -18.89 10.87 -32.92
N MET A 442 -18.30 10.13 -33.86
CA MET A 442 -17.10 9.29 -33.65
C MET A 442 -16.00 10.04 -32.89
N GLY A 443 -15.68 11.28 -33.29
CA GLY A 443 -14.65 12.06 -32.62
C GLY A 443 -14.95 12.36 -31.15
N TYR A 444 -16.22 12.53 -30.79
CA TYR A 444 -16.66 12.70 -29.41
C TYR A 444 -16.44 11.40 -28.60
N LYS A 445 -16.89 10.26 -29.15
CA LYS A 445 -16.70 8.93 -28.51
C LYS A 445 -15.23 8.61 -28.28
N ILE A 446 -14.37 8.89 -29.26
CA ILE A 446 -12.91 8.72 -29.13
C ILE A 446 -12.34 9.62 -28.03
N ARG A 447 -12.76 10.88 -27.98
CA ARG A 447 -12.34 11.83 -26.94
C ARG A 447 -12.73 11.34 -25.53
N GLU A 448 -13.97 10.92 -25.36
CA GLU A 448 -14.46 10.37 -24.08
C GLU A 448 -13.67 9.13 -23.65
N ALA A 449 -13.44 8.17 -24.56
CA ALA A 449 -12.64 6.98 -24.29
C ALA A 449 -11.20 7.33 -23.86
N ARG A 450 -10.61 8.38 -24.44
CA ARG A 450 -9.29 8.89 -24.02
C ARG A 450 -9.34 9.52 -22.63
N LEU A 451 -10.37 10.31 -22.31
CA LEU A 451 -10.55 10.91 -20.99
C LEU A 451 -10.78 9.84 -19.92
N GLU A 452 -11.45 8.76 -20.26
CA GLU A 452 -11.63 7.57 -19.40
C GLU A 452 -10.41 6.65 -19.40
N ARG A 453 -9.34 6.99 -20.10
CA ARG A 453 -8.04 6.31 -20.14
C ARG A 453 -8.10 4.87 -20.65
N VAL A 454 -9.06 4.57 -21.53
CA VAL A 454 -9.18 3.24 -22.16
C VAL A 454 -7.93 2.96 -23.01
N PRO A 455 -7.26 1.79 -22.84
CA PRO A 455 -6.02 1.48 -23.57
C PRO A 455 -6.20 1.41 -25.08
N TYR A 456 -7.25 0.73 -25.54
CA TYR A 456 -7.52 0.51 -26.95
C TYR A 456 -8.94 0.90 -27.33
N MET A 457 -9.07 1.51 -28.49
CA MET A 457 -10.34 1.80 -29.14
C MET A 457 -10.36 1.11 -30.51
N LEU A 458 -11.43 0.39 -30.80
CA LEU A 458 -11.65 -0.26 -32.10
C LEU A 458 -12.77 0.46 -32.80
N VAL A 459 -12.43 1.21 -33.83
CA VAL A 459 -13.43 1.89 -34.67
C VAL A 459 -13.89 0.92 -35.75
N VAL A 460 -15.21 0.78 -35.91
CA VAL A 460 -15.81 -0.14 -36.87
C VAL A 460 -16.84 0.56 -37.74
N GLY A 461 -16.78 0.31 -39.03
CA GLY A 461 -17.67 0.83 -40.06
C GLY A 461 -17.89 -0.18 -41.16
N ALA A 462 -18.37 0.25 -42.33
CA ALA A 462 -18.71 -0.63 -43.44
C ALA A 462 -17.53 -1.46 -43.95
N LYS A 463 -16.35 -0.84 -44.04
CA LYS A 463 -15.15 -1.52 -44.51
C LYS A 463 -14.69 -2.59 -43.55
N GLU A 464 -14.67 -2.26 -42.25
CA GLU A 464 -14.26 -3.19 -41.20
C GLU A 464 -15.23 -4.38 -41.10
N GLU A 465 -16.55 -4.14 -41.22
CA GLU A 465 -17.58 -5.19 -41.23
C GLU A 465 -17.43 -6.11 -42.42
N GLU A 466 -17.23 -5.55 -43.63
CA GLU A 466 -17.09 -6.32 -44.85
C GLU A 466 -15.85 -7.23 -44.86
N GLU A 467 -14.73 -6.70 -44.31
CA GLU A 467 -13.44 -7.40 -44.29
C GLU A 467 -13.23 -8.25 -43.02
N GLY A 468 -14.11 -8.16 -42.02
CA GLY A 468 -13.93 -8.79 -40.70
C GLY A 468 -12.79 -8.20 -39.86
N LYS A 469 -12.50 -6.91 -40.06
CA LYS A 469 -11.37 -6.20 -39.48
C LYS A 469 -11.81 -5.14 -38.48
N VAL A 470 -10.86 -4.45 -37.85
CA VAL A 470 -11.04 -3.34 -36.90
C VAL A 470 -10.00 -2.25 -37.14
N SER A 471 -10.40 -1.00 -37.04
CA SER A 471 -9.45 0.13 -37.06
C SER A 471 -9.00 0.40 -35.63
N VAL A 472 -7.72 0.11 -35.33
CA VAL A 472 -7.15 0.14 -33.99
C VAL A 472 -6.61 1.52 -33.66
N ARG A 473 -6.99 2.06 -32.51
CA ARG A 473 -6.41 3.23 -31.90
C ARG A 473 -5.99 2.91 -30.49
N SER A 474 -4.74 3.17 -30.13
CA SER A 474 -4.28 2.99 -28.77
C SER A 474 -3.87 4.31 -28.12
N ARG A 475 -3.87 4.35 -26.80
CA ARG A 475 -3.29 5.47 -26.07
C ARG A 475 -1.76 5.49 -26.16
N TYR A 476 -1.14 4.38 -26.63
CA TYR A 476 0.31 4.21 -26.69
C TYR A 476 0.90 4.78 -27.99
N LEU A 477 0.32 4.43 -29.13
CA LEU A 477 0.83 4.80 -30.47
C LEU A 477 -0.13 5.68 -31.28
N GLY A 478 -1.34 5.92 -30.78
CA GLY A 478 -2.38 6.67 -31.51
C GLY A 478 -3.10 5.79 -32.54
N ASP A 479 -3.16 6.22 -33.79
CA ASP A 479 -3.79 5.47 -34.89
C ASP A 479 -2.84 4.37 -35.38
N GLU A 480 -3.21 3.12 -35.14
CA GLU A 480 -2.42 1.95 -35.54
C GLU A 480 -2.94 1.29 -36.84
N GLY A 481 -3.93 1.92 -37.48
CA GLY A 481 -4.52 1.45 -38.74
C GLY A 481 -5.45 0.25 -38.59
N ILE A 482 -5.78 -0.34 -39.76
CA ILE A 482 -6.72 -1.47 -39.86
C ILE A 482 -5.95 -2.77 -39.61
N LYS A 483 -6.50 -3.61 -38.72
CA LYS A 483 -5.93 -4.93 -38.38
C LYS A 483 -7.01 -6.00 -38.48
N ASP A 484 -6.59 -7.23 -38.72
CA ASP A 484 -7.44 -8.40 -38.53
C ASP A 484 -7.85 -8.51 -37.05
N LEU A 485 -9.11 -8.86 -36.78
CA LEU A 485 -9.61 -8.94 -35.38
C LEU A 485 -8.91 -10.06 -34.61
N GLY A 486 -8.63 -11.22 -35.26
CA GLY A 486 -7.94 -12.34 -34.63
C GLY A 486 -6.49 -11.99 -34.25
N ASP A 487 -5.78 -11.30 -35.16
CA ASP A 487 -4.41 -10.83 -34.91
C ASP A 487 -4.37 -9.83 -33.74
N PHE A 488 -5.32 -8.88 -33.72
CA PHE A 488 -5.42 -7.93 -32.59
C PHE A 488 -5.72 -8.63 -31.26
N MET A 489 -6.69 -9.58 -31.26
CA MET A 489 -7.01 -10.33 -30.03
C MET A 489 -5.82 -11.16 -29.55
N SER A 490 -5.07 -11.77 -30.45
CA SER A 490 -3.86 -12.53 -30.10
C SER A 490 -2.79 -11.64 -29.46
N ALA A 491 -2.54 -10.47 -30.06
CA ALA A 491 -1.56 -9.52 -29.56
C ALA A 491 -1.94 -8.96 -28.16
N ILE A 492 -3.19 -8.56 -27.94
CA ILE A 492 -3.62 -8.02 -26.65
C ILE A 492 -3.65 -9.11 -25.56
N LYS A 493 -4.00 -10.35 -25.91
CA LYS A 493 -3.93 -11.48 -24.96
C LYS A 493 -2.50 -11.75 -24.52
N GLU A 494 -1.55 -11.68 -25.43
CA GLU A 494 -0.12 -11.83 -25.09
C GLU A 494 0.35 -10.67 -24.20
N GLU A 495 -0.02 -9.44 -24.49
CA GLU A 495 0.25 -8.26 -23.67
C GLU A 495 -0.31 -8.42 -22.24
N ILE A 496 -1.57 -8.85 -22.12
CA ILE A 496 -2.23 -9.11 -20.82
C ILE A 496 -1.54 -10.25 -20.07
N LYS A 497 -1.25 -11.37 -20.73
CA LYS A 497 -0.60 -12.55 -20.15
C LYS A 497 0.78 -12.21 -19.60
N ASN A 498 1.56 -11.46 -20.37
CA ASN A 498 2.91 -11.07 -20.00
C ASN A 498 2.94 -9.85 -19.06
N LYS A 499 1.79 -9.27 -18.72
CA LYS A 499 1.65 -8.05 -17.91
C LYS A 499 2.53 -6.91 -18.42
N THR A 500 2.59 -6.76 -19.73
CA THR A 500 3.47 -5.82 -20.40
C THR A 500 3.15 -4.39 -20.03
N ILE A 501 4.17 -3.63 -19.64
CA ILE A 501 4.07 -2.19 -19.39
C ILE A 501 4.53 -1.46 -20.66
N ARG A 502 3.58 -0.87 -21.38
CA ARG A 502 3.87 -0.14 -22.62
C ARG A 502 4.15 1.33 -22.32
N LYS A 503 5.15 1.90 -23.00
CA LYS A 503 5.41 3.34 -22.97
C LYS A 503 4.39 4.08 -23.84
N ILE A 504 4.00 5.26 -23.41
CA ILE A 504 3.13 6.16 -24.20
C ILE A 504 4.04 7.04 -25.06
N GLU A 505 3.97 6.81 -26.37
CA GLU A 505 4.78 7.53 -27.36
C GLU A 505 4.02 8.70 -28.02
N VAL A 506 2.70 8.72 -27.85
CA VAL A 506 1.86 9.81 -28.36
C VAL A 506 2.08 11.04 -27.49
N GLN A 507 2.72 12.08 -28.08
CA GLN A 507 2.74 13.40 -27.45
C GLN A 507 1.29 13.93 -27.41
N GLU A 508 0.80 14.29 -26.22
CA GLU A 508 -0.46 15.04 -26.13
C GLU A 508 -0.26 16.33 -26.94
N GLU A 509 -1.07 16.49 -28.00
CA GLU A 509 -1.17 17.77 -28.68
C GLU A 509 -1.57 18.84 -27.63
N LYS A 510 -0.61 19.68 -27.26
CA LYS A 510 -0.86 20.85 -26.43
C LYS A 510 -1.90 21.70 -27.14
N LYS A 511 -3.14 21.69 -26.66
CA LYS A 511 -4.15 22.69 -26.98
C LYS A 511 -4.18 23.80 -25.96
#